data_02e623841ffa61c2448fffdd89a1fb59
#
_entry.id   02e623841ffa61c2448fffdd89a1fb59
#
_cell.length_a   1.000
_cell.length_b   1.000
_cell.length_c   1.000
_cell.angle_alpha   90.00
_cell.angle_beta   90.00
_cell.angle_gamma   90.00
#
_symmetry.space_group_name_H-M   'P 1'
#
loop_
_entity.id
_entity.type
_entity.pdbx_description
1 polymer ?
#
loop_
_entity_poly.entity_id
_entity_poly.type
_entity_poly.pdbx_seq_one_letter_code
_entity_poly.pdbx_strand_id
1 'polypeptide(L)'
;GMVTSRLVDGPDGHGWTWNKDPQLGDTLHRNKGEYLHSMFSVAHDHGFRTGLYASKTKFSLFDLSWGPRYGEPDPVGEDNGRDKIDVYHMKTRSENMVDDLEKVLKKEQAFDLLMVHIRNPDTAGHGFEWNINIPSIYMAAVKKADELLEDIFDHLEEPAWKGRTFVIVTADHGGPLGLKEHGDNQNPENFTVPFYVWGPGIPAGADLYALNPESRLDPGTTNPLPSPGTLPPIRNAGAGNLCLDLLGLPPIPGSTVNAAQDLKVR
;
A
#
# COMPACT_ATOMS: atom_id res chain seq x y z
N GLY A 1 -7.10 2.44 -3.16
CA GLY A 1 -7.36 0.97 -3.07
C GLY A 1 -6.61 0.31 -1.93
N MET A 2 -5.27 0.35 -1.89
CA MET A 2 -4.42 -0.39 -0.93
C MET A 2 -4.80 -0.15 0.54
N VAL A 3 -4.95 1.09 0.96
CA VAL A 3 -5.21 1.44 2.37
C VAL A 3 -6.64 1.15 2.84
N THR A 4 -7.59 0.99 1.91
CA THR A 4 -9.01 0.72 2.22
C THR A 4 -9.44 -0.70 1.82
N SER A 5 -8.59 -1.45 1.15
CA SER A 5 -8.90 -2.76 0.55
C SER A 5 -10.21 -2.76 -0.24
N ARG A 6 -10.47 -1.64 -0.96
CA ARG A 6 -11.63 -1.46 -1.86
C ARG A 6 -11.16 -1.17 -3.27
N LEU A 7 -11.95 -1.51 -4.25
CA LEU A 7 -11.76 -1.02 -5.62
C LEU A 7 -12.03 0.49 -5.66
N VAL A 8 -11.70 1.14 -6.77
CA VAL A 8 -12.01 2.56 -6.99
C VAL A 8 -13.50 2.72 -7.25
N ASP A 9 -14.02 1.94 -8.19
CA ASP A 9 -15.36 2.04 -8.73
C ASP A 9 -16.34 1.06 -8.08
N GLY A 10 -17.62 1.24 -8.42
CA GLY A 10 -18.71 0.43 -7.92
C GLY A 10 -19.30 0.92 -6.60
N PRO A 11 -20.43 0.33 -6.16
CA PRO A 11 -21.15 0.78 -4.98
C PRO A 11 -20.32 0.68 -3.69
N ASP A 12 -19.45 -0.32 -3.61
CA ASP A 12 -18.57 -0.55 -2.46
C ASP A 12 -17.17 0.07 -2.65
N GLY A 13 -16.90 0.70 -3.79
CA GLY A 13 -15.65 1.37 -4.10
C GLY A 13 -15.43 2.62 -3.26
N HIS A 14 -14.19 3.08 -3.16
CA HIS A 14 -13.89 4.34 -2.44
C HIS A 14 -14.21 5.60 -3.27
N GLY A 15 -14.43 5.47 -4.58
CA GLY A 15 -14.91 6.52 -5.48
C GLY A 15 -13.95 7.68 -5.74
N TRP A 16 -12.72 7.67 -5.21
CA TRP A 16 -11.75 8.73 -5.46
C TRP A 16 -11.03 8.49 -6.78
N THR A 17 -11.38 9.26 -7.80
CA THR A 17 -10.86 9.13 -9.18
C THR A 17 -9.94 10.28 -9.59
N TRP A 18 -9.78 11.30 -8.72
CA TRP A 18 -8.97 12.47 -9.06
C TRP A 18 -7.46 12.23 -8.85
N ASN A 19 -6.69 12.51 -9.87
CA ASN A 19 -5.23 12.48 -9.81
C ASN A 19 -4.66 13.88 -9.52
N LYS A 20 -5.04 14.47 -8.38
CA LYS A 20 -4.63 15.82 -7.94
C LYS A 20 -4.21 15.81 -6.47
N ASP A 21 -3.48 16.84 -6.06
CA ASP A 21 -3.23 17.10 -4.65
C ASP A 21 -4.56 17.48 -3.97
N PRO A 22 -4.88 16.90 -2.80
CA PRO A 22 -6.08 17.23 -2.08
C PRO A 22 -5.99 18.64 -1.49
N GLN A 23 -7.14 19.30 -1.42
CA GLN A 23 -7.30 20.57 -0.70
C GLN A 23 -7.84 20.32 0.70
N LEU A 24 -7.76 21.32 1.57
CA LEU A 24 -8.36 21.22 2.89
C LEU A 24 -9.86 20.90 2.79
N GLY A 25 -10.27 19.80 3.41
CA GLY A 25 -11.63 19.27 3.35
C GLY A 25 -11.87 18.22 2.26
N ASP A 26 -10.91 17.99 1.37
CA ASP A 26 -10.92 16.81 0.49
C ASP A 26 -10.57 15.58 1.33
N THR A 27 -11.52 14.69 1.53
CA THR A 27 -11.33 13.41 2.23
C THR A 27 -12.01 12.28 1.46
N LEU A 28 -11.55 11.06 1.66
CA LEU A 28 -12.21 9.87 1.12
C LEU A 28 -13.63 9.73 1.66
N HIS A 29 -13.86 10.09 2.93
CA HIS A 29 -15.17 10.07 3.59
C HIS A 29 -16.16 11.01 2.90
N ARG A 30 -15.76 12.27 2.71
CA ARG A 30 -16.60 13.27 2.03
C ARG A 30 -16.90 12.87 0.59
N ASN A 31 -15.93 12.33 -0.10
CA ASN A 31 -16.09 11.85 -1.47
C ASN A 31 -17.08 10.68 -1.55
N LYS A 32 -17.00 9.76 -0.61
CA LYS A 32 -17.89 8.60 -0.55
C LYS A 32 -19.29 8.94 0.01
N GLY A 33 -19.38 9.95 0.87
CA GLY A 33 -20.61 10.31 1.61
C GLY A 33 -20.80 9.53 2.91
N GLU A 34 -19.82 8.73 3.31
CA GLU A 34 -19.80 7.97 4.56
C GLU A 34 -18.36 7.82 5.07
N TYR A 35 -18.19 7.50 6.36
CA TYR A 35 -16.87 7.20 6.89
C TYR A 35 -16.30 5.92 6.27
N LEU A 36 -15.10 5.99 5.72
CA LEU A 36 -14.36 4.86 5.19
C LEU A 36 -13.25 4.47 6.15
N HIS A 37 -13.28 3.24 6.64
CA HIS A 37 -12.18 2.69 7.40
C HIS A 37 -10.97 2.41 6.51
N SER A 38 -9.79 2.36 7.11
CA SER A 38 -8.53 2.02 6.47
C SER A 38 -7.72 1.07 7.33
N MET A 39 -6.63 0.54 6.79
CA MET A 39 -5.69 -0.25 7.58
C MET A 39 -5.13 0.57 8.75
N PHE A 40 -4.95 1.89 8.59
CA PHE A 40 -4.50 2.77 9.66
C PHE A 40 -5.55 2.89 10.77
N SER A 41 -6.82 3.18 10.41
CA SER A 41 -7.87 3.30 11.42
C SER A 41 -8.07 2.00 12.20
N VAL A 42 -8.08 0.84 11.52
CA VAL A 42 -8.22 -0.44 12.21
C VAL A 42 -7.04 -0.73 13.13
N ALA A 43 -5.81 -0.50 12.69
CA ALA A 43 -4.62 -0.72 13.52
C ALA A 43 -4.60 0.22 14.74
N HIS A 44 -4.85 1.52 14.52
CA HIS A 44 -4.88 2.51 15.60
C HIS A 44 -6.00 2.23 16.61
N ASP A 45 -7.21 1.90 16.14
CA ASP A 45 -8.36 1.53 16.98
C ASP A 45 -8.06 0.30 17.90
N HIS A 46 -7.05 -0.49 17.56
CA HIS A 46 -6.56 -1.60 18.37
C HIS A 46 -5.30 -1.26 19.19
N GLY A 47 -4.95 0.02 19.26
CA GLY A 47 -3.83 0.51 20.06
C GLY A 47 -2.46 0.37 19.38
N PHE A 48 -2.42 0.11 18.08
CA PHE A 48 -1.18 0.00 17.32
C PHE A 48 -0.73 1.36 16.80
N ARG A 49 0.57 1.61 16.86
CA ARG A 49 1.17 2.83 16.35
C ARG A 49 1.34 2.77 14.85
N THR A 50 0.85 3.78 14.16
CA THR A 50 0.78 3.83 12.70
C THR A 50 1.69 4.91 12.10
N GLY A 51 2.16 4.67 10.88
CA GLY A 51 2.99 5.64 10.16
C GLY A 51 2.76 5.63 8.65
N LEU A 52 2.88 6.80 8.06
CA LEU A 52 2.88 7.00 6.61
C LEU A 52 4.04 7.90 6.19
N TYR A 53 4.99 7.33 5.48
CA TYR A 53 6.11 8.03 4.86
C TYR A 53 5.90 8.08 3.36
N ALA A 54 5.76 9.27 2.80
CA ALA A 54 5.40 9.42 1.40
C ALA A 54 6.30 10.42 0.65
N SER A 55 6.55 10.14 -0.62
CA SER A 55 7.33 11.02 -1.48
C SER A 55 6.49 11.76 -2.55
N LYS A 56 5.15 11.69 -2.46
CA LYS A 56 4.20 12.49 -3.26
C LYS A 56 3.21 13.22 -2.37
N THR A 57 2.94 14.48 -2.69
CA THR A 57 1.98 15.35 -1.97
C THR A 57 0.55 14.80 -1.97
N LYS A 58 0.16 14.04 -2.99
CA LYS A 58 -1.17 13.40 -3.08
C LYS A 58 -1.50 12.48 -1.92
N PHE A 59 -0.50 11.92 -1.24
CA PHE A 59 -0.68 11.06 -0.08
C PHE A 59 -1.18 11.81 1.16
N SER A 60 -1.12 13.15 1.17
CA SER A 60 -1.79 13.96 2.20
C SER A 60 -3.31 13.75 2.23
N LEU A 61 -3.91 13.17 1.19
CA LEU A 61 -5.31 12.72 1.21
C LEU A 61 -5.57 11.71 2.34
N PHE A 62 -4.61 10.86 2.66
CA PHE A 62 -4.76 9.87 3.72
C PHE A 62 -4.70 10.53 5.10
N ASP A 63 -3.71 11.39 5.32
CA ASP A 63 -3.59 12.18 6.54
C ASP A 63 -4.81 13.10 6.74
N LEU A 64 -5.30 13.75 5.68
CA LEU A 64 -6.56 14.50 5.74
C LEU A 64 -7.77 13.62 6.07
N SER A 65 -7.84 12.41 5.54
CA SER A 65 -9.01 11.54 5.76
C SER A 65 -9.02 10.93 7.17
N TRP A 66 -7.88 10.48 7.65
CA TRP A 66 -7.76 9.76 8.92
C TRP A 66 -6.97 10.51 9.99
N GLY A 67 -6.66 11.77 9.78
CA GLY A 67 -6.05 12.65 10.76
C GLY A 67 -7.05 13.21 11.78
N PRO A 68 -6.60 14.06 12.72
CA PRO A 68 -7.37 14.46 13.91
C PRO A 68 -8.67 15.19 13.59
N ARG A 69 -8.79 15.76 12.39
CA ARG A 69 -9.98 16.55 12.00
C ARG A 69 -11.14 15.69 11.47
N TYR A 70 -10.84 14.60 10.78
CA TYR A 70 -11.83 13.82 10.05
C TYR A 70 -11.82 12.33 10.41
N GLY A 71 -10.88 11.88 11.24
CA GLY A 71 -10.95 10.56 11.84
C GLY A 71 -12.07 10.46 12.86
N GLU A 72 -12.46 9.26 13.22
CA GLU A 72 -13.48 8.96 14.24
C GLU A 72 -12.85 8.49 15.55
N PRO A 73 -13.56 8.57 16.69
CA PRO A 73 -13.13 7.92 17.92
C PRO A 73 -12.89 6.42 17.74
N ASP A 74 -12.06 5.83 18.58
CA ASP A 74 -11.83 4.39 18.54
C ASP A 74 -13.09 3.62 18.96
N PRO A 75 -13.62 2.73 18.11
CA PRO A 75 -14.78 1.91 18.46
C PRO A 75 -14.41 0.68 19.30
N VAL A 76 -13.12 0.41 19.49
CA VAL A 76 -12.58 -0.76 20.17
C VAL A 76 -11.54 -0.32 21.20
N GLY A 77 -11.60 -0.87 22.41
CA GLY A 77 -10.64 -0.56 23.46
C GLY A 77 -10.82 0.82 24.07
N GLU A 78 -9.73 1.42 24.49
CA GLU A 78 -9.67 2.78 25.01
C GLU A 78 -9.53 3.77 23.84
N ASP A 79 -10.38 4.80 23.81
CA ASP A 79 -10.31 5.85 22.78
C ASP A 79 -9.03 6.69 23.01
N ASN A 80 -8.02 6.47 22.17
CA ASN A 80 -6.77 7.20 22.17
C ASN A 80 -6.73 8.36 21.15
N GLY A 81 -7.85 8.65 20.50
CA GLY A 81 -8.03 9.83 19.66
C GLY A 81 -8.41 9.55 18.19
N ARG A 82 -8.61 10.63 17.49
CA ARG A 82 -9.09 10.61 16.10
C ARG A 82 -7.99 10.57 15.05
N ASP A 83 -6.74 10.80 15.46
CA ASP A 83 -5.59 10.79 14.55
C ASP A 83 -5.13 9.35 14.31
N LYS A 84 -5.61 8.75 13.21
CA LYS A 84 -5.35 7.35 12.90
C LYS A 84 -4.03 7.12 12.17
N ILE A 85 -3.27 8.20 11.90
CA ILE A 85 -1.92 8.15 11.33
C ILE A 85 -1.01 8.93 12.28
N ASP A 86 -0.50 8.27 13.31
CA ASP A 86 0.33 8.90 14.35
C ASP A 86 1.53 9.68 13.80
N VAL A 87 2.07 9.24 12.68
CA VAL A 87 3.16 9.93 11.98
C VAL A 87 2.88 9.99 10.50
N TYR A 88 2.59 11.18 10.01
CA TYR A 88 2.62 11.48 8.58
C TYR A 88 3.88 12.28 8.25
N HIS A 89 4.74 11.71 7.40
CA HIS A 89 5.98 12.34 6.97
C HIS A 89 6.08 12.39 5.45
N MET A 90 6.21 13.59 4.87
CA MET A 90 6.29 13.78 3.42
C MET A 90 7.54 14.54 3.04
N LYS A 91 8.29 13.99 2.10
CA LYS A 91 9.40 14.64 1.39
C LYS A 91 9.24 14.39 -0.10
N THR A 92 9.49 15.38 -0.93
CA THR A 92 9.37 15.23 -2.38
C THR A 92 10.49 14.38 -3.02
N ARG A 93 11.59 14.15 -2.30
CA ARG A 93 12.67 13.23 -2.70
C ARG A 93 12.60 11.99 -1.83
N SER A 94 12.49 10.82 -2.48
CA SER A 94 12.39 9.53 -1.77
C SER A 94 13.63 9.25 -0.93
N GLU A 95 14.81 9.63 -1.39
CA GLU A 95 16.06 9.48 -0.66
C GLU A 95 16.00 10.18 0.71
N ASN A 96 15.62 11.46 0.70
CA ASN A 96 15.53 12.24 1.94
C ASN A 96 14.41 11.69 2.87
N MET A 97 13.36 11.12 2.29
CA MET A 97 12.28 10.52 3.06
C MET A 97 12.74 9.23 3.73
N VAL A 98 13.49 8.40 3.02
CA VAL A 98 14.07 7.15 3.57
C VAL A 98 15.14 7.48 4.61
N ASP A 99 16.05 8.44 4.35
CA ASP A 99 17.03 8.93 5.34
C ASP A 99 16.38 9.38 6.66
N ASP A 100 15.20 10.02 6.60
CA ASP A 100 14.46 10.42 7.79
C ASP A 100 13.76 9.23 8.46
N LEU A 101 13.26 8.27 7.68
CA LEU A 101 12.67 7.03 8.21
C LEU A 101 13.71 6.19 8.96
N GLU A 102 14.91 6.01 8.41
CA GLU A 102 15.99 5.26 9.05
C GLU A 102 16.34 5.78 10.45
N LYS A 103 16.32 7.12 10.63
CA LYS A 103 16.54 7.73 11.95
C LYS A 103 15.48 7.33 12.98
N VAL A 104 14.28 7.03 12.52
CA VAL A 104 13.17 6.58 13.38
C VAL A 104 13.23 5.08 13.60
N LEU A 105 13.57 4.28 12.58
CA LEU A 105 13.71 2.83 12.69
C LEU A 105 14.84 2.39 13.64
N LYS A 106 15.82 3.26 13.88
CA LYS A 106 16.85 3.05 14.92
C LYS A 106 16.29 3.05 16.35
N LYS A 107 15.04 3.50 16.53
CA LYS A 107 14.35 3.46 17.82
C LYS A 107 13.50 2.20 17.88
N GLU A 108 13.58 1.50 19.01
CA GLU A 108 12.75 0.32 19.25
C GLU A 108 11.26 0.69 19.22
N GLN A 109 10.45 -0.16 18.61
CA GLN A 109 8.98 0.01 18.51
C GLN A 109 8.53 1.34 17.88
N ALA A 110 9.20 1.78 16.83
CA ALA A 110 8.82 3.01 16.15
C ALA A 110 7.41 2.96 15.56
N PHE A 111 7.00 1.81 14.99
CA PHE A 111 5.69 1.57 14.40
C PHE A 111 5.30 0.09 14.50
N ASP A 112 3.99 -0.16 14.59
CA ASP A 112 3.41 -1.49 14.40
C ASP A 112 2.89 -1.67 12.96
N LEU A 113 2.39 -0.60 12.35
CA LEU A 113 2.00 -0.55 10.95
C LEU A 113 2.60 0.69 10.28
N LEU A 114 3.38 0.47 9.22
CA LEU A 114 4.04 1.52 8.46
C LEU A 114 3.77 1.35 6.95
N MET A 115 3.38 2.42 6.29
CA MET A 115 3.37 2.49 4.83
C MET A 115 4.45 3.44 4.33
N VAL A 116 5.26 2.97 3.38
CA VAL A 116 6.31 3.76 2.72
C VAL A 116 6.00 3.86 1.23
N HIS A 117 6.05 5.07 0.69
CA HIS A 117 5.82 5.32 -0.73
C HIS A 117 7.04 5.92 -1.40
N ILE A 118 7.60 5.22 -2.37
CA ILE A 118 8.76 5.62 -3.18
C ILE A 118 8.29 5.99 -4.59
N ARG A 119 8.50 7.23 -5.02
CA ARG A 119 7.97 7.78 -6.28
C ARG A 119 8.90 7.65 -7.48
N ASN A 120 10.14 7.23 -7.29
CA ASN A 120 11.20 7.33 -8.30
C ASN A 120 10.83 6.67 -9.64
N PRO A 121 10.31 5.42 -9.69
CA PRO A 121 9.94 4.78 -10.96
C PRO A 121 8.85 5.54 -11.71
N ASP A 122 7.77 5.94 -11.03
CA ASP A 122 6.67 6.67 -11.65
C ASP A 122 7.12 8.05 -12.19
N THR A 123 7.95 8.76 -11.45
CA THR A 123 8.50 10.04 -11.91
C THR A 123 9.34 9.89 -13.17
N ALA A 124 10.15 8.84 -13.23
CA ALA A 124 10.96 8.55 -14.42
C ALA A 124 10.09 8.08 -15.60
N GLY A 125 9.08 7.25 -15.35
CA GLY A 125 8.13 6.79 -16.38
C GLY A 125 7.41 7.95 -17.06
N HIS A 126 6.82 8.85 -16.28
CA HIS A 126 6.19 10.06 -16.82
C HIS A 126 7.17 11.01 -17.55
N GLY A 127 8.39 11.11 -17.07
CA GLY A 127 9.41 11.97 -17.69
C GLY A 127 10.00 11.38 -18.96
N PHE A 128 10.32 10.08 -18.95
CA PHE A 128 11.21 9.44 -19.92
C PHE A 128 10.68 8.08 -20.43
N GLU A 129 9.39 7.83 -20.34
CA GLU A 129 8.73 6.56 -20.69
C GLU A 129 9.12 5.39 -19.76
N TRP A 130 8.26 4.35 -19.71
CA TRP A 130 8.53 3.10 -18.95
C TRP A 130 9.43 2.17 -19.76
N ASN A 131 10.63 2.63 -20.08
CA ASN A 131 11.59 1.88 -20.90
C ASN A 131 12.41 0.92 -20.05
N ILE A 132 12.15 -0.38 -20.17
CA ILE A 132 12.83 -1.45 -19.44
C ILE A 132 14.19 -1.85 -20.06
N ASN A 133 14.60 -1.28 -21.19
CA ASN A 133 15.93 -1.53 -21.74
C ASN A 133 17.01 -0.90 -20.88
N ILE A 134 18.13 -1.59 -20.76
CA ILE A 134 19.30 -1.09 -20.01
C ILE A 134 20.36 -0.64 -21.04
N PRO A 135 20.89 0.60 -20.87
CA PRO A 135 20.57 1.61 -19.85
C PRO A 135 19.35 2.46 -20.21
N SER A 136 18.48 2.71 -19.23
CA SER A 136 17.41 3.71 -19.35
C SER A 136 17.26 4.50 -18.06
N ILE A 137 16.65 5.68 -18.13
CA ILE A 137 16.37 6.51 -16.95
C ILE A 137 15.34 5.82 -16.06
N TYR A 138 14.35 5.14 -16.65
CA TYR A 138 13.37 4.36 -15.89
C TYR A 138 14.02 3.23 -15.09
N MET A 139 14.88 2.42 -15.74
CA MET A 139 15.57 1.33 -15.03
C MET A 139 16.56 1.84 -13.97
N ALA A 140 17.18 3.00 -14.19
CA ALA A 140 17.98 3.65 -13.14
C ALA A 140 17.12 4.06 -11.93
N ALA A 141 15.89 4.53 -12.17
CA ALA A 141 14.96 4.88 -11.11
C ALA A 141 14.39 3.65 -10.38
N VAL A 142 14.15 2.55 -11.08
CA VAL A 142 13.78 1.25 -10.48
C VAL A 142 14.92 0.74 -9.59
N LYS A 143 16.16 0.76 -10.10
CA LYS A 143 17.34 0.40 -9.30
C LYS A 143 17.49 1.29 -8.06
N LYS A 144 17.23 2.60 -8.20
CA LYS A 144 17.25 3.50 -7.04
C LYS A 144 16.18 3.18 -6.00
N ALA A 145 14.98 2.76 -6.44
CA ALA A 145 13.96 2.30 -5.51
C ALA A 145 14.36 1.01 -4.80
N ASP A 146 15.06 0.11 -5.49
CA ASP A 146 15.61 -1.13 -4.92
C ASP A 146 16.69 -0.84 -3.86
N GLU A 147 17.62 0.09 -4.15
CA GLU A 147 18.62 0.57 -3.18
C GLU A 147 17.97 1.16 -1.91
N LEU A 148 16.90 1.95 -2.06
CA LEU A 148 16.16 2.51 -0.91
C LEU A 148 15.40 1.44 -0.12
N LEU A 149 14.98 0.36 -0.77
CA LEU A 149 14.44 -0.81 -0.08
C LEU A 149 15.52 -1.56 0.67
N GLU A 150 16.71 -1.73 0.08
CA GLU A 150 17.88 -2.33 0.74
C GLU A 150 18.22 -1.57 2.04
N ASP A 151 18.29 -0.23 1.99
CA ASP A 151 18.52 0.62 3.17
C ASP A 151 17.49 0.33 4.28
N ILE A 152 16.20 0.16 3.93
CA ILE A 152 15.16 -0.20 4.89
C ILE A 152 15.36 -1.63 5.42
N PHE A 153 15.63 -2.60 4.55
CA PHE A 153 15.82 -4.00 4.93
C PHE A 153 17.02 -4.19 5.86
N ASP A 154 18.10 -3.42 5.68
CA ASP A 154 19.27 -3.46 6.58
C ASP A 154 18.87 -3.15 8.03
N HIS A 155 17.95 -2.19 8.24
CA HIS A 155 17.38 -1.94 9.58
C HIS A 155 16.52 -3.08 10.10
N LEU A 156 15.77 -3.77 9.21
CA LEU A 156 14.91 -4.88 9.63
C LEU A 156 15.70 -6.14 10.02
N GLU A 157 16.97 -6.22 9.64
CA GLU A 157 17.90 -7.26 10.08
C GLU A 157 18.54 -6.95 11.46
N GLU A 158 18.40 -5.73 11.98
CA GLU A 158 18.83 -5.39 13.33
C GLU A 158 18.01 -6.14 14.42
N PRO A 159 18.60 -6.43 15.60
CA PRO A 159 17.93 -7.23 16.65
C PRO A 159 16.55 -6.70 17.07
N ALA A 160 16.31 -5.40 16.98
CA ALA A 160 15.02 -4.78 17.33
C ALA A 160 13.87 -5.23 16.40
N TRP A 161 14.17 -5.54 15.15
CA TRP A 161 13.18 -5.81 14.09
C TRP A 161 13.22 -7.24 13.57
N LYS A 162 14.40 -7.88 13.64
CA LYS A 162 14.63 -9.21 13.06
C LYS A 162 13.67 -10.26 13.59
N GLY A 163 13.01 -10.96 12.66
CA GLY A 163 12.05 -12.00 12.97
C GLY A 163 10.72 -11.51 13.57
N ARG A 164 10.45 -10.20 13.53
CA ARG A 164 9.25 -9.57 14.08
C ARG A 164 8.49 -8.73 13.06
N THR A 165 9.06 -8.53 11.88
CA THR A 165 8.51 -7.64 10.86
C THR A 165 8.12 -8.42 9.61
N PHE A 166 6.96 -8.08 9.07
CA PHE A 166 6.53 -8.46 7.73
C PHE A 166 6.65 -7.26 6.79
N VAL A 167 7.05 -7.51 5.56
CA VAL A 167 7.14 -6.50 4.50
C VAL A 167 6.30 -6.94 3.32
N ILE A 168 5.43 -6.07 2.84
CA ILE A 168 4.71 -6.25 1.58
C ILE A 168 5.22 -5.19 0.61
N VAL A 169 5.77 -5.61 -0.52
CA VAL A 169 6.23 -4.72 -1.59
C VAL A 169 5.30 -4.85 -2.77
N THR A 170 4.69 -3.75 -3.18
CA THR A 170 3.81 -3.71 -4.36
C THR A 170 3.87 -2.33 -5.02
N ALA A 171 3.24 -2.17 -6.18
CA ALA A 171 3.05 -0.88 -6.83
C ALA A 171 1.56 -0.54 -6.95
N ASP A 172 1.25 0.75 -7.03
CA ASP A 172 -0.11 1.25 -7.25
C ASP A 172 -0.58 1.00 -8.69
N HIS A 173 0.32 1.08 -9.65
CA HIS A 173 0.12 0.76 -11.06
C HIS A 173 1.45 0.38 -11.73
N GLY A 174 1.37 -0.14 -12.93
CA GLY A 174 2.49 -0.32 -13.83
C GLY A 174 2.63 0.87 -14.80
N GLY A 175 3.22 0.63 -15.97
CA GLY A 175 3.33 1.65 -17.02
C GLY A 175 3.78 1.04 -18.34
N PRO A 176 3.16 1.46 -19.46
CA PRO A 176 3.36 0.79 -20.74
C PRO A 176 4.67 1.21 -21.40
N LEU A 177 5.38 0.25 -21.94
CA LEU A 177 6.63 0.46 -22.67
C LEU A 177 6.46 1.49 -23.79
N GLY A 178 7.35 2.49 -23.80
CA GLY A 178 7.37 3.53 -24.83
C GLY A 178 6.28 4.61 -24.70
N LEU A 179 5.49 4.59 -23.61
CA LEU A 179 4.51 5.64 -23.31
C LEU A 179 4.89 6.37 -22.02
N LYS A 180 4.30 7.54 -21.79
CA LYS A 180 4.49 8.36 -20.59
C LYS A 180 3.24 8.39 -19.70
N GLU A 181 2.13 7.88 -20.19
CA GLU A 181 0.85 7.82 -19.51
C GLU A 181 0.48 6.36 -19.22
N HIS A 182 -0.21 6.13 -18.11
CA HIS A 182 -0.64 4.82 -17.66
C HIS A 182 -2.16 4.73 -17.40
N GLY A 183 -2.95 5.61 -18.02
CA GLY A 183 -4.39 5.70 -17.78
C GLY A 183 -5.26 4.68 -18.51
N ASP A 184 -4.71 3.91 -19.45
CA ASP A 184 -5.46 2.89 -20.19
C ASP A 184 -5.65 1.64 -19.31
N ASN A 185 -6.87 1.43 -18.83
CA ASN A 185 -7.24 0.29 -17.99
C ASN A 185 -7.37 -1.04 -18.78
N GLN A 186 -7.21 -1.02 -20.08
CA GLN A 186 -7.18 -2.23 -20.93
C GLN A 186 -5.74 -2.70 -21.22
N ASN A 187 -4.75 -1.85 -20.99
CA ASN A 187 -3.35 -2.22 -21.20
C ASN A 187 -2.81 -3.03 -20.00
N PRO A 188 -2.40 -4.32 -20.23
CA PRO A 188 -1.87 -5.17 -19.16
C PRO A 188 -0.68 -4.57 -18.41
N GLU A 189 0.17 -3.81 -19.08
CA GLU A 189 1.35 -3.18 -18.48
C GLU A 189 0.99 -2.11 -17.44
N ASN A 190 -0.25 -1.59 -17.44
CA ASN A 190 -0.73 -0.63 -16.44
C ASN A 190 -1.18 -1.30 -15.14
N PHE A 191 -1.67 -2.53 -15.19
CA PHE A 191 -2.24 -3.21 -14.01
C PHE A 191 -1.46 -4.45 -13.57
N THR A 192 -0.46 -4.89 -14.33
CA THR A 192 0.46 -5.95 -13.89
C THR A 192 1.54 -5.34 -13.00
N VAL A 193 1.49 -5.64 -11.73
CA VAL A 193 2.39 -5.07 -10.70
C VAL A 193 3.02 -6.16 -9.86
N PRO A 194 4.20 -5.93 -9.28
CA PRO A 194 4.80 -6.86 -8.33
C PRO A 194 3.95 -6.95 -7.06
N PHE A 195 3.97 -8.12 -6.42
CA PHE A 195 3.40 -8.33 -5.10
C PHE A 195 4.28 -9.34 -4.35
N TYR A 196 5.16 -8.83 -3.51
CA TYR A 196 6.08 -9.65 -2.72
C TYR A 196 5.74 -9.55 -1.25
N VAL A 197 5.90 -10.66 -0.54
CA VAL A 197 5.77 -10.73 0.91
C VAL A 197 7.02 -11.34 1.51
N TRP A 198 7.57 -10.69 2.51
CA TRP A 198 8.74 -11.13 3.25
C TRP A 198 8.46 -11.10 4.76
N GLY A 199 9.05 -12.01 5.51
CA GLY A 199 8.93 -12.01 6.97
C GLY A 199 9.02 -13.40 7.59
N PRO A 200 8.79 -13.50 8.90
CA PRO A 200 8.90 -14.75 9.65
C PRO A 200 7.96 -15.82 9.12
N GLY A 201 8.51 -16.99 8.77
CA GLY A 201 7.73 -18.12 8.28
C GLY A 201 7.26 -18.02 6.82
N ILE A 202 7.59 -16.94 6.11
CA ILE A 202 7.31 -16.81 4.67
C ILE A 202 8.32 -17.65 3.90
N PRO A 203 7.91 -18.63 3.08
CA PRO A 203 8.83 -19.45 2.32
C PRO A 203 9.47 -18.65 1.17
N ALA A 204 10.79 -18.64 1.11
CA ALA A 204 11.54 -17.94 0.06
C ALA A 204 11.23 -18.51 -1.33
N GLY A 205 10.95 -17.61 -2.29
CA GLY A 205 10.69 -17.99 -3.68
C GLY A 205 9.34 -18.69 -3.92
N ALA A 206 8.46 -18.75 -2.93
CA ALA A 206 7.12 -19.32 -3.11
C ALA A 206 6.27 -18.43 -4.03
N ASP A 207 5.52 -19.09 -4.92
CA ASP A 207 4.51 -18.43 -5.75
C ASP A 207 3.22 -18.29 -4.95
N LEU A 208 2.71 -17.06 -4.83
CA LEU A 208 1.49 -16.78 -4.06
C LEU A 208 0.24 -17.43 -4.65
N TYR A 209 0.15 -17.58 -5.97
CA TYR A 209 -0.97 -18.31 -6.58
C TYR A 209 -0.91 -19.81 -6.28
N ALA A 210 0.30 -20.38 -6.30
CA ALA A 210 0.50 -21.79 -5.91
C ALA A 210 0.18 -22.05 -4.42
N LEU A 211 0.35 -21.06 -3.54
CA LEU A 211 -0.06 -21.14 -2.14
C LEU A 211 -1.57 -20.97 -1.95
N ASN A 212 -2.30 -20.44 -2.94
CA ASN A 212 -3.70 -20.06 -2.84
C ASN A 212 -4.59 -20.64 -3.97
N PRO A 213 -4.46 -21.92 -4.35
CA PRO A 213 -5.13 -22.46 -5.54
C PRO A 213 -6.66 -22.51 -5.39
N GLU A 214 -7.18 -22.49 -4.16
CA GLU A 214 -8.61 -22.55 -3.86
C GLU A 214 -9.25 -21.17 -3.65
N SER A 215 -8.46 -20.12 -3.48
CA SER A 215 -8.96 -18.77 -3.17
C SER A 215 -8.51 -17.71 -4.16
N ARG A 216 -7.52 -17.99 -4.99
CA ARG A 216 -6.97 -17.04 -5.99
C ARG A 216 -6.73 -17.74 -7.33
N LEU A 217 -6.95 -16.98 -8.39
CA LEU A 217 -6.65 -17.40 -9.76
C LEU A 217 -5.74 -16.38 -10.42
N ASP A 218 -4.62 -16.87 -10.98
CA ASP A 218 -3.74 -16.03 -11.79
C ASP A 218 -4.50 -15.55 -13.06
N PRO A 219 -4.71 -14.26 -13.23
CA PRO A 219 -5.44 -13.73 -14.37
C PRO A 219 -4.60 -13.66 -15.65
N GLY A 220 -3.30 -13.99 -15.59
CA GLY A 220 -2.36 -13.75 -16.68
C GLY A 220 -2.30 -12.27 -17.05
N THR A 221 -2.64 -11.96 -18.29
CA THR A 221 -2.66 -10.58 -18.83
C THR A 221 -4.05 -9.93 -18.79
N THR A 222 -5.00 -10.47 -18.05
CA THR A 222 -6.35 -9.91 -17.92
C THR A 222 -6.50 -9.13 -16.62
N ASN A 223 -7.47 -8.21 -16.57
CA ASN A 223 -7.86 -7.49 -15.35
C ASN A 223 -9.33 -7.81 -15.05
N PRO A 224 -9.64 -9.00 -14.53
CA PRO A 224 -11.00 -9.43 -14.34
C PRO A 224 -11.70 -8.59 -13.28
N LEU A 225 -12.93 -8.16 -13.57
CA LEU A 225 -13.82 -7.58 -12.57
C LEU A 225 -14.31 -8.69 -11.63
N PRO A 226 -14.60 -8.37 -10.37
CA PRO A 226 -15.22 -9.32 -9.45
C PRO A 226 -16.52 -9.88 -10.07
N SER A 227 -16.66 -11.20 -10.06
CA SER A 227 -17.83 -11.89 -10.60
C SER A 227 -18.21 -13.05 -9.66
N PRO A 228 -19.50 -13.24 -9.37
CA PRO A 228 -19.93 -14.34 -8.52
C PRO A 228 -19.45 -15.69 -9.06
N GLY A 229 -18.88 -16.51 -8.19
CA GLY A 229 -18.40 -17.85 -8.54
C GLY A 229 -17.04 -17.93 -9.24
N THR A 230 -16.36 -16.80 -9.45
CA THR A 230 -14.98 -16.76 -9.95
C THR A 230 -14.00 -16.44 -8.84
N LEU A 231 -12.85 -17.12 -8.84
CA LEU A 231 -11.78 -16.79 -7.90
C LEU A 231 -11.16 -15.44 -8.30
N PRO A 232 -10.95 -14.52 -7.33
CA PRO A 232 -10.34 -13.25 -7.61
C PRO A 232 -8.83 -13.41 -7.85
N PRO A 233 -8.19 -12.48 -8.58
CA PRO A 233 -6.74 -12.39 -8.61
C PRO A 233 -6.18 -11.82 -7.29
N ILE A 234 -4.87 -11.94 -7.10
CA ILE A 234 -4.15 -11.16 -6.08
C ILE A 234 -4.07 -9.72 -6.58
N ARG A 235 -4.54 -8.78 -5.77
CA ARG A 235 -4.54 -7.34 -6.11
C ARG A 235 -3.75 -6.54 -5.09
N ASN A 236 -3.07 -5.50 -5.54
CA ASN A 236 -2.42 -4.54 -4.65
C ASN A 236 -3.38 -3.96 -3.59
N ALA A 237 -4.65 -3.78 -3.93
CA ALA A 237 -5.69 -3.38 -2.97
C ALA A 237 -5.86 -4.37 -1.81
N GLY A 238 -5.46 -5.63 -1.95
CA GLY A 238 -5.50 -6.63 -0.88
C GLY A 238 -4.43 -6.43 0.20
N ALA A 239 -3.43 -5.58 -0.04
CA ALA A 239 -2.31 -5.36 0.88
C ALA A 239 -2.76 -4.85 2.26
N GLY A 240 -3.76 -3.96 2.32
CA GLY A 240 -4.27 -3.44 3.60
C GLY A 240 -4.83 -4.54 4.50
N ASN A 241 -5.71 -5.39 3.97
CA ASN A 241 -6.26 -6.51 4.73
C ASN A 241 -5.20 -7.60 5.03
N LEU A 242 -4.21 -7.78 4.15
CA LEU A 242 -3.10 -8.69 4.44
C LEU A 242 -2.20 -8.16 5.58
N CYS A 243 -1.92 -6.84 5.61
CA CYS A 243 -1.20 -6.23 6.72
C CYS A 243 -1.92 -6.47 8.06
N LEU A 244 -3.23 -6.27 8.09
CA LEU A 244 -4.03 -6.46 9.29
C LEU A 244 -4.06 -7.95 9.71
N ASP A 245 -4.21 -8.87 8.78
CA ASP A 245 -4.17 -10.30 9.04
C ASP A 245 -2.83 -10.73 9.67
N LEU A 246 -1.72 -10.24 9.12
CA LEU A 246 -0.38 -10.50 9.65
C LEU A 246 -0.17 -9.93 11.07
N LEU A 247 -0.90 -8.87 11.43
CA LEU A 247 -0.95 -8.29 12.78
C LEU A 247 -1.97 -8.99 13.70
N GLY A 248 -2.75 -9.95 13.20
CA GLY A 248 -3.82 -10.61 13.95
C GLY A 248 -5.04 -9.73 14.16
N LEU A 249 -5.26 -8.75 13.31
CA LEU A 249 -6.37 -7.79 13.36
C LEU A 249 -7.49 -8.15 12.38
N PRO A 250 -8.74 -7.73 12.67
CA PRO A 250 -9.84 -7.95 11.74
C PRO A 250 -9.67 -7.18 10.42
N PRO A 251 -10.38 -7.60 9.35
CA PRO A 251 -10.33 -6.89 8.10
C PRO A 251 -10.93 -5.48 8.20
N ILE A 252 -10.56 -4.63 7.27
CA ILE A 252 -11.08 -3.26 7.17
C ILE A 252 -12.60 -3.31 6.95
N PRO A 253 -13.40 -2.67 7.81
CA PRO A 253 -14.86 -2.64 7.67
C PRO A 253 -15.30 -2.14 6.29
N GLY A 254 -16.16 -2.92 5.63
CA GLY A 254 -16.67 -2.63 4.29
C GLY A 254 -15.65 -2.79 3.16
N SER A 255 -14.48 -3.39 3.41
CA SER A 255 -13.55 -3.78 2.36
C SER A 255 -14.11 -4.88 1.46
N THR A 256 -13.63 -4.95 0.21
CA THR A 256 -14.09 -5.93 -0.78
C THR A 256 -12.96 -6.77 -1.35
N VAL A 257 -11.71 -6.34 -1.15
CA VAL A 257 -10.53 -7.07 -1.63
C VAL A 257 -9.84 -7.73 -0.47
N ASN A 258 -9.65 -9.04 -0.54
CA ASN A 258 -9.12 -9.87 0.55
C ASN A 258 -9.87 -9.64 1.89
N ALA A 259 -11.20 -9.42 1.81
CA ALA A 259 -12.03 -9.13 2.98
C ALA A 259 -12.20 -10.34 3.91
N ALA A 260 -12.06 -11.54 3.39
CA ALA A 260 -12.05 -12.78 4.19
C ALA A 260 -10.70 -13.06 4.86
N GLN A 261 -9.66 -12.26 4.57
CA GLN A 261 -8.28 -12.48 5.02
C GLN A 261 -7.80 -13.92 4.73
N ASP A 262 -8.16 -14.42 3.56
CA ASP A 262 -7.88 -15.80 3.12
C ASP A 262 -6.68 -15.91 2.16
N LEU A 263 -5.95 -14.81 1.93
CA LEU A 263 -4.69 -14.81 1.18
C LEU A 263 -3.57 -15.38 2.05
N LYS A 264 -3.24 -16.66 1.83
CA LYS A 264 -2.15 -17.33 2.53
C LYS A 264 -0.80 -16.89 1.97
N VAL A 265 0.13 -16.60 2.87
CA VAL A 265 1.52 -16.25 2.52
C VAL A 265 2.54 -17.18 3.19
N ARG A 266 2.05 -18.09 4.02
CA ARG A 266 2.83 -19.10 4.76
C ARG A 266 1.97 -20.32 5.08
#